data_5a35a9533157a43d8cb8b18f7fb852d9
#
_entry.id   5a35a9533157a43d8cb8b18f7fb852d9
#
_cell.length_a   1.000
_cell.length_b   1.000
_cell.length_c   1.000
_cell.angle_alpha   90.00
_cell.angle_beta   90.00
_cell.angle_gamma   90.00
#
_symmetry.space_group_name_H-M   'P 1'
#
loop_
_entity.id
_entity.type
_entity.pdbx_description
1 polymer ?
#
loop_
_entity_poly.entity_id
_entity_poly.type
_entity_poly.pdbx_seq_one_letter_code
_entity_poly.pdbx_strand_id
1 'polypeptide(L)'
;MRTTGAGLKVYRRQFLQTAAGLTTYCRFSLSAPGQVCPAQPGTVRDRLWVFCNPVNGDYEYVRKRSVMSPLESAVYLGVPNMIMVNQYPEPGQEGWFKPWEPPFDQYAFPLKIEKRVVWSIVDAGGVSKDWEREQVLAMARRTPNIVGVFMDDFFSDEPGAKVASLTLNELQAVQQQLKGHGKKLDLYVTLYTQMLNRPIAEYLRLIDVITLWTGETAEIANLDANLASVKKIIPGSRILLGCYTAEYDKKRTPMWLPLPVPAMKHQCEVGLRGLRDRRIEGIIIYGNFFDLGWDSVEWTREWVRRVGETKL
;
A
#
# COMPACT_ATOMS: atom_id res chain seq x y z
N MET A 1 -50.76 -25.00 -41.73
CA MET A 1 -49.41 -25.46 -42.12
C MET A 1 -48.56 -25.59 -40.85
N ARG A 2 -48.05 -26.77 -40.60
CA ARG A 2 -47.28 -27.14 -39.40
C ARG A 2 -45.85 -26.61 -39.49
N THR A 3 -45.34 -26.09 -38.41
CA THR A 3 -43.88 -25.96 -38.21
C THR A 3 -43.49 -26.51 -36.86
N THR A 4 -42.59 -27.43 -36.92
CA THR A 4 -42.06 -28.31 -35.92
C THR A 4 -41.06 -27.62 -35.01
N GLY A 5 -41.17 -27.87 -33.71
CA GLY A 5 -40.17 -27.48 -32.73
C GLY A 5 -38.93 -28.39 -32.75
N ALA A 6 -37.80 -27.83 -32.55
CA ALA A 6 -36.56 -28.56 -32.27
C ALA A 6 -36.12 -28.26 -30.84
N GLY A 7 -36.19 -29.28 -30.00
CA GLY A 7 -35.77 -29.22 -28.61
C GLY A 7 -34.26 -29.26 -28.44
N LEU A 8 -33.76 -28.39 -27.58
CA LEU A 8 -32.37 -28.43 -27.09
C LEU A 8 -32.25 -29.56 -26.07
N LYS A 9 -31.46 -30.57 -26.40
CA LYS A 9 -31.07 -31.62 -25.45
C LYS A 9 -29.90 -31.13 -24.61
N VAL A 10 -30.20 -31.01 -23.31
CA VAL A 10 -29.17 -30.78 -22.27
C VAL A 10 -28.39 -32.06 -22.06
N TYR A 11 -27.09 -32.04 -22.39
CA TYR A 11 -26.19 -33.15 -22.03
C TYR A 11 -25.70 -32.98 -20.58
N ARG A 12 -26.36 -33.72 -19.69
CA ARG A 12 -25.88 -34.03 -18.34
C ARG A 12 -25.10 -35.35 -18.46
N ARG A 13 -23.78 -35.31 -18.42
CA ARG A 13 -23.00 -36.54 -18.18
C ARG A 13 -21.74 -36.25 -17.38
N GLN A 14 -21.78 -36.68 -16.13
CA GLN A 14 -20.77 -37.48 -15.43
C GLN A 14 -19.36 -36.92 -15.34
N PHE A 15 -19.09 -36.28 -14.21
CA PHE A 15 -17.79 -36.29 -13.55
C PHE A 15 -17.99 -36.84 -12.13
N LEU A 16 -17.90 -38.14 -11.99
CA LEU A 16 -17.74 -38.85 -10.73
C LEU A 16 -16.66 -39.89 -10.92
N GLN A 17 -15.76 -39.96 -9.95
CA GLN A 17 -14.66 -40.90 -9.74
C GLN A 17 -13.32 -40.42 -10.32
N THR A 18 -12.45 -39.81 -9.50
CA THR A 18 -11.53 -40.51 -8.58
C THR A 18 -10.93 -39.47 -7.60
N ALA A 19 -11.32 -39.53 -6.35
CA ALA A 19 -10.61 -38.89 -5.25
C ALA A 19 -10.43 -39.92 -4.16
N ALA A 20 -9.34 -40.69 -4.26
CA ALA A 20 -8.84 -41.49 -3.16
C ALA A 20 -7.73 -40.75 -2.45
N GLY A 21 -7.97 -40.36 -1.23
CA GLY A 21 -7.02 -40.40 -0.13
C GLY A 21 -5.93 -39.37 -0.08
N LEU A 22 -6.16 -38.31 0.70
CA LEU A 22 -5.17 -37.77 1.63
C LEU A 22 -5.91 -36.83 2.59
N THR A 23 -6.54 -37.42 3.59
CA THR A 23 -7.04 -36.71 4.77
C THR A 23 -5.85 -36.36 5.66
N THR A 24 -5.26 -35.19 5.43
CA THR A 24 -4.31 -34.61 6.40
C THR A 24 -5.11 -34.01 7.53
N TYR A 25 -5.17 -34.71 8.65
CA TYR A 25 -5.71 -34.21 9.91
C TYR A 25 -4.91 -32.99 10.34
N CYS A 26 -5.43 -31.78 10.17
CA CYS A 26 -4.97 -30.61 10.91
C CYS A 26 -5.33 -30.82 12.39
N ARG A 27 -4.37 -31.27 13.20
CA ARG A 27 -4.46 -31.20 14.66
C ARG A 27 -4.46 -29.72 15.04
N PHE A 28 -5.60 -29.21 15.45
CA PHE A 28 -5.69 -27.96 16.20
C PHE A 28 -5.02 -28.21 17.58
N SER A 29 -3.75 -27.89 17.69
CA SER A 29 -3.11 -27.74 18.98
C SER A 29 -3.60 -26.43 19.60
N LEU A 30 -4.36 -26.52 20.68
CA LEU A 30 -4.64 -25.39 21.56
C LEU A 30 -3.32 -24.92 22.15
N SER A 31 -2.74 -23.87 21.59
CA SER A 31 -1.53 -23.24 22.11
C SER A 31 -1.84 -22.56 23.43
N ALA A 32 -1.05 -22.85 24.45
CA ALA A 32 -1.09 -22.16 25.74
C ALA A 32 -0.83 -20.65 25.55
N PRO A 33 -1.45 -19.78 26.37
CA PRO A 33 -1.23 -18.34 26.29
C PRO A 33 0.22 -18.01 26.64
N GLY A 34 0.98 -17.51 25.66
CA GLY A 34 2.36 -17.04 25.87
C GLY A 34 3.41 -17.51 24.85
N GLN A 35 3.11 -18.45 23.97
CA GLN A 35 4.03 -18.79 22.88
C GLN A 35 3.81 -17.86 21.69
N VAL A 36 4.68 -16.87 21.54
CA VAL A 36 4.89 -16.17 20.28
C VAL A 36 5.40 -17.21 19.29
N CYS A 37 4.53 -17.70 18.41
CA CYS A 37 4.99 -18.52 17.28
C CYS A 37 6.04 -17.70 16.51
N PRO A 38 7.26 -18.24 16.29
CA PRO A 38 8.21 -17.59 15.42
C PRO A 38 7.54 -17.39 14.06
N ALA A 39 7.47 -16.14 13.60
CA ALA A 39 6.94 -15.83 12.30
C ALA A 39 7.66 -16.71 11.27
N GLN A 40 6.91 -17.52 10.52
CA GLN A 40 7.52 -18.31 9.45
C GLN A 40 8.32 -17.39 8.54
N PRO A 41 9.56 -17.72 8.20
CA PRO A 41 10.35 -16.89 7.30
C PRO A 41 9.60 -16.74 5.99
N GLY A 42 9.07 -15.55 5.74
CA GLY A 42 8.40 -15.21 4.50
C GLY A 42 9.41 -15.01 3.39
N THR A 43 8.90 -14.90 2.16
CA THR A 43 9.71 -14.52 1.01
C THR A 43 9.80 -12.99 0.88
N VAL A 44 10.71 -12.51 0.03
CA VAL A 44 10.76 -11.08 -0.35
C VAL A 44 9.40 -10.63 -0.87
N ARG A 45 8.73 -11.44 -1.70
CA ARG A 45 7.38 -11.16 -2.24
C ARG A 45 6.37 -10.85 -1.15
N ASP A 46 6.39 -11.57 -0.03
CA ASP A 46 5.50 -11.35 1.11
C ASP A 46 5.69 -9.99 1.79
N ARG A 47 6.79 -9.30 1.49
CA ARG A 47 7.17 -7.99 2.03
C ARG A 47 7.01 -6.85 1.01
N LEU A 48 6.56 -7.17 -0.22
CA LEU A 48 6.32 -6.17 -1.24
C LEU A 48 4.89 -5.65 -1.18
N TRP A 49 4.75 -4.37 -1.42
CA TRP A 49 3.50 -3.62 -1.41
C TRP A 49 3.39 -2.78 -2.68
N VAL A 50 2.18 -2.49 -3.09
CA VAL A 50 1.88 -1.46 -4.07
C VAL A 50 1.06 -0.35 -3.41
N PHE A 51 1.41 0.90 -3.70
CA PHE A 51 0.66 2.09 -3.27
C PHE A 51 -0.19 2.56 -4.46
N CYS A 52 -1.48 2.74 -4.25
CA CYS A 52 -2.40 3.11 -5.32
C CYS A 52 -3.42 4.16 -4.88
N ASN A 53 -3.70 5.09 -5.79
CA ASN A 53 -4.82 6.01 -5.77
C ASN A 53 -5.96 5.55 -6.71
N PRO A 54 -7.09 6.25 -6.78
CA PRO A 54 -8.10 6.03 -7.81
C PRO A 54 -7.50 6.07 -9.22
N VAL A 55 -8.11 5.34 -10.14
CA VAL A 55 -7.69 5.33 -11.55
C VAL A 55 -7.55 6.76 -12.06
N ASN A 56 -6.42 7.06 -12.69
CA ASN A 56 -6.07 8.38 -13.22
C ASN A 56 -5.91 9.50 -12.17
N GLY A 57 -5.80 9.16 -10.88
CA GLY A 57 -5.71 10.14 -9.78
C GLY A 57 -4.58 11.16 -9.94
N ASP A 58 -3.42 10.73 -10.43
CA ASP A 58 -2.24 11.60 -10.60
C ASP A 58 -2.12 12.25 -11.98
N TYR A 59 -3.20 12.36 -12.72
CA TYR A 59 -3.19 12.96 -14.05
C TYR A 59 -2.58 14.36 -14.08
N GLU A 60 -2.83 15.17 -13.07
CA GLU A 60 -2.28 16.53 -12.95
C GLU A 60 -0.75 16.56 -12.92
N TYR A 61 -0.12 15.57 -12.33
CA TYR A 61 1.32 15.48 -12.18
C TYR A 61 2.02 14.91 -13.42
N VAL A 62 1.38 13.92 -14.05
CA VAL A 62 1.97 13.13 -15.15
C VAL A 62 1.58 13.65 -16.53
N ARG A 63 0.40 14.29 -16.63
CA ARG A 63 -0.24 14.72 -17.89
C ARG A 63 -0.41 13.59 -18.90
N LYS A 64 -0.51 12.35 -18.38
CA LYS A 64 -0.83 11.14 -19.14
C LYS A 64 -1.91 10.37 -18.41
N ARG A 65 -2.81 9.76 -19.17
CA ARG A 65 -3.91 9.00 -18.61
C ARG A 65 -3.47 7.59 -18.29
N SER A 66 -3.59 7.19 -17.02
CA SER A 66 -3.48 5.81 -16.56
C SER A 66 -4.89 5.26 -16.36
N VAL A 67 -5.13 4.04 -16.85
CA VAL A 67 -6.44 3.36 -16.72
C VAL A 67 -6.36 2.10 -15.87
N MET A 68 -5.17 1.75 -15.41
CA MET A 68 -4.94 0.57 -14.57
C MET A 68 -5.55 0.79 -13.18
N SER A 69 -6.37 -0.16 -12.75
CA SER A 69 -6.93 -0.16 -11.40
C SER A 69 -5.88 -0.60 -10.36
N PRO A 70 -6.09 -0.29 -9.07
CA PRO A 70 -5.20 -0.73 -8.00
C PRO A 70 -4.92 -2.24 -8.00
N LEU A 71 -5.95 -3.06 -8.17
CA LEU A 71 -5.79 -4.51 -8.22
C LEU A 71 -4.98 -4.96 -9.44
N GLU A 72 -5.22 -4.37 -10.61
CA GLU A 72 -4.43 -4.67 -11.81
C GLU A 72 -2.95 -4.31 -11.60
N SER A 73 -2.65 -3.22 -10.89
CA SER A 73 -1.28 -2.84 -10.54
C SER A 73 -0.60 -3.89 -9.66
N ALA A 74 -1.29 -4.41 -8.62
CA ALA A 74 -0.77 -5.47 -7.77
C ALA A 74 -0.52 -6.77 -8.56
N VAL A 75 -1.49 -7.18 -9.38
CA VAL A 75 -1.39 -8.38 -10.24
C VAL A 75 -0.28 -8.24 -11.25
N TYR A 76 -0.16 -7.08 -11.90
CA TYR A 76 0.89 -6.80 -12.89
C TYR A 76 2.30 -6.94 -12.32
N LEU A 77 2.53 -6.36 -11.14
CA LEU A 77 3.79 -6.52 -10.40
C LEU A 77 3.96 -7.90 -9.77
N GLY A 78 2.88 -8.62 -9.50
CA GLY A 78 2.88 -9.88 -8.77
C GLY A 78 3.22 -9.69 -7.29
N VAL A 79 2.66 -8.65 -6.64
CA VAL A 79 2.84 -8.35 -5.21
C VAL A 79 1.54 -8.54 -4.45
N PRO A 80 1.57 -9.08 -3.22
CA PRO A 80 0.37 -9.52 -2.51
C PRO A 80 -0.18 -8.51 -1.50
N ASN A 81 0.36 -7.30 -1.41
CA ASN A 81 -0.07 -6.34 -0.40
C ASN A 81 -0.29 -4.96 -1.02
N MET A 82 -1.26 -4.22 -0.49
CA MET A 82 -1.68 -2.95 -1.05
C MET A 82 -1.88 -1.87 0.01
N ILE A 83 -1.55 -0.64 -0.36
CA ILE A 83 -1.96 0.57 0.33
C ILE A 83 -2.89 1.33 -0.61
N MET A 84 -4.10 1.61 -0.14
CA MET A 84 -5.16 2.27 -0.88
C MET A 84 -5.35 3.67 -0.32
N VAL A 85 -5.06 4.70 -1.12
CA VAL A 85 -5.20 6.10 -0.71
C VAL A 85 -6.21 6.78 -1.63
N ASN A 86 -7.32 7.25 -1.04
CA ASN A 86 -8.30 8.00 -1.79
C ASN A 86 -7.73 9.37 -2.17
N GLN A 87 -8.20 9.92 -3.26
CA GLN A 87 -7.81 11.23 -3.76
C GLN A 87 -9.07 11.93 -4.25
N TYR A 88 -9.21 13.20 -3.93
CA TYR A 88 -10.28 14.04 -4.43
C TYR A 88 -9.72 15.05 -5.41
N PRO A 89 -10.43 15.34 -6.50
CA PRO A 89 -9.99 16.37 -7.45
C PRO A 89 -10.04 17.74 -6.77
N GLU A 90 -9.04 18.56 -7.06
CA GLU A 90 -9.04 19.97 -6.68
C GLU A 90 -10.10 20.76 -7.47
N PRO A 91 -10.55 21.91 -6.96
CA PRO A 91 -11.47 22.77 -7.71
C PRO A 91 -10.95 23.08 -9.11
N GLY A 92 -11.77 22.82 -10.12
CA GLY A 92 -11.40 22.93 -11.54
C GLY A 92 -10.79 21.68 -12.18
N GLN A 93 -10.62 20.60 -11.41
CA GLN A 93 -10.12 19.32 -11.89
C GLN A 93 -11.22 18.24 -11.90
N GLU A 94 -12.46 18.63 -11.67
CA GLU A 94 -13.60 17.74 -11.69
C GLU A 94 -13.70 17.01 -13.02
N GLY A 95 -13.78 15.67 -12.96
CA GLY A 95 -13.84 14.82 -14.15
C GLY A 95 -12.49 14.37 -14.70
N TRP A 96 -11.35 14.79 -14.13
CA TRP A 96 -10.05 14.22 -14.48
C TRP A 96 -9.94 12.77 -14.05
N PHE A 97 -10.47 12.47 -12.86
CA PHE A 97 -10.60 11.12 -12.31
C PHE A 97 -11.83 11.05 -11.39
N LYS A 98 -12.17 9.84 -10.98
CA LYS A 98 -13.27 9.60 -10.05
C LYS A 98 -12.74 9.07 -8.74
N PRO A 99 -12.90 9.81 -7.61
CA PRO A 99 -12.54 9.30 -6.28
C PRO A 99 -13.37 8.07 -5.92
N TRP A 100 -12.91 7.31 -4.95
CA TRP A 100 -13.73 6.27 -4.36
C TRP A 100 -14.78 6.89 -3.45
N GLU A 101 -16.01 6.53 -3.68
CA GLU A 101 -17.16 7.00 -2.91
C GLU A 101 -17.75 5.85 -2.09
N PRO A 102 -18.30 6.11 -0.89
CA PRO A 102 -18.96 5.07 -0.13
C PRO A 102 -20.20 4.50 -0.89
N PRO A 103 -20.54 3.22 -0.70
CA PRO A 103 -19.90 2.30 0.25
C PRO A 103 -18.60 1.69 -0.28
N PHE A 104 -17.52 1.80 0.51
CA PHE A 104 -16.18 1.30 0.12
C PHE A 104 -16.10 -0.23 0.01
N ASP A 105 -17.06 -0.97 0.54
CA ASP A 105 -17.12 -2.42 0.45
C ASP A 105 -17.06 -2.93 -0.99
N GLN A 106 -17.61 -2.18 -1.96
CA GLN A 106 -17.59 -2.57 -3.37
C GLN A 106 -16.17 -2.54 -3.94
N TYR A 107 -15.36 -1.54 -3.56
CA TYR A 107 -13.96 -1.45 -3.95
C TYR A 107 -13.10 -2.48 -3.20
N ALA A 108 -13.42 -2.77 -1.94
CA ALA A 108 -12.70 -3.76 -1.14
C ALA A 108 -12.99 -5.21 -1.59
N PHE A 109 -14.11 -5.45 -2.28
CA PHE A 109 -14.51 -6.80 -2.66
C PHE A 109 -13.48 -7.53 -3.53
N PRO A 110 -12.97 -6.97 -4.64
CA PRO A 110 -11.95 -7.61 -5.47
C PRO A 110 -10.60 -7.74 -4.73
N LEU A 111 -10.33 -6.87 -3.74
CA LEU A 111 -9.08 -6.89 -2.98
C LEU A 111 -8.99 -8.02 -1.95
N LYS A 112 -10.06 -8.84 -1.79
CA LYS A 112 -10.04 -10.01 -0.90
C LYS A 112 -9.04 -11.09 -1.33
N ILE A 113 -8.53 -11.03 -2.56
CA ILE A 113 -7.49 -11.94 -3.04
C ILE A 113 -6.09 -11.54 -2.53
N GLU A 114 -5.92 -10.29 -2.10
CA GLU A 114 -4.67 -9.79 -1.56
C GLU A 114 -4.42 -10.30 -0.14
N LYS A 115 -3.16 -10.45 0.25
CA LYS A 115 -2.80 -10.90 1.60
C LYS A 115 -3.09 -9.83 2.65
N ARG A 116 -2.70 -8.60 2.36
CA ARG A 116 -2.85 -7.47 3.29
C ARG A 116 -3.25 -6.22 2.51
N VAL A 117 -4.24 -5.53 3.03
CA VAL A 117 -4.67 -4.22 2.52
C VAL A 117 -4.62 -3.23 3.68
N VAL A 118 -4.07 -2.07 3.41
CA VAL A 118 -4.11 -0.90 4.30
C VAL A 118 -4.90 0.17 3.57
N TRP A 119 -5.88 0.78 4.25
CA TRP A 119 -6.78 1.73 3.60
C TRP A 119 -6.66 3.10 4.27
N SER A 120 -6.53 4.15 3.47
CA SER A 120 -6.39 5.50 3.98
C SER A 120 -7.66 5.99 4.68
N ILE A 121 -7.48 6.72 5.77
CA ILE A 121 -8.52 7.44 6.52
C ILE A 121 -8.41 8.95 6.33
N VAL A 122 -7.53 9.36 5.44
CA VAL A 122 -7.35 10.73 4.94
C VAL A 122 -7.21 10.66 3.42
N ASP A 123 -7.42 11.75 2.71
CA ASP A 123 -7.11 11.81 1.27
C ASP A 123 -5.61 12.02 1.01
N ALA A 124 -5.22 12.00 -0.27
CA ALA A 124 -3.83 12.18 -0.70
C ALA A 124 -3.24 13.57 -0.37
N GLY A 125 -4.03 14.52 0.07
CA GLY A 125 -3.57 15.83 0.58
C GLY A 125 -3.52 15.91 2.10
N GLY A 126 -3.65 14.77 2.81
CA GLY A 126 -3.62 14.72 4.27
C GLY A 126 -4.88 15.27 4.95
N VAL A 127 -5.95 15.55 4.20
CA VAL A 127 -7.21 16.08 4.75
C VAL A 127 -8.04 14.95 5.32
N SER A 128 -8.31 15.01 6.63
CA SER A 128 -9.14 14.01 7.32
C SER A 128 -10.63 14.37 7.19
N LYS A 129 -11.44 13.39 6.84
CA LYS A 129 -12.90 13.47 6.86
C LYS A 129 -13.42 12.43 7.84
N ASP A 130 -14.13 12.85 8.90
CA ASP A 130 -14.62 11.93 9.93
C ASP A 130 -15.49 10.81 9.36
N TRP A 131 -16.36 11.13 8.39
CA TRP A 131 -17.21 10.14 7.75
C TRP A 131 -16.39 9.09 6.97
N GLU A 132 -15.27 9.46 6.36
CA GLU A 132 -14.41 8.53 5.61
C GLU A 132 -13.76 7.54 6.55
N ARG A 133 -13.20 8.04 7.67
CA ARG A 133 -12.62 7.20 8.71
C ARG A 133 -13.63 6.20 9.26
N GLU A 134 -14.86 6.63 9.57
CA GLU A 134 -15.92 5.75 10.05
C GLU A 134 -16.29 4.66 9.05
N GLN A 135 -16.42 4.99 7.76
CA GLN A 135 -16.70 4.03 6.69
C GLN A 135 -15.57 3.02 6.52
N VAL A 136 -14.31 3.46 6.53
CA VAL A 136 -13.14 2.58 6.44
C VAL A 136 -13.10 1.62 7.62
N LEU A 137 -13.33 2.10 8.85
CA LEU A 137 -13.36 1.24 10.03
C LEU A 137 -14.52 0.24 9.99
N ALA A 138 -15.70 0.68 9.55
CA ALA A 138 -16.84 -0.21 9.38
C ALA A 138 -16.56 -1.32 8.33
N MET A 139 -15.93 -0.97 7.21
CA MET A 139 -15.51 -1.92 6.18
C MET A 139 -14.45 -2.89 6.72
N ALA A 140 -13.47 -2.41 7.49
CA ALA A 140 -12.40 -3.24 8.04
C ALA A 140 -12.91 -4.37 8.96
N ARG A 141 -14.05 -4.17 9.65
CA ARG A 141 -14.70 -5.22 10.45
C ARG A 141 -15.17 -6.40 9.61
N ARG A 142 -15.59 -6.12 8.38
CA ARG A 142 -16.17 -7.12 7.46
C ARG A 142 -15.15 -7.70 6.49
N THR A 143 -13.95 -7.08 6.40
CA THR A 143 -12.91 -7.44 5.43
C THR A 143 -11.66 -7.90 6.15
N PRO A 144 -11.44 -9.23 6.31
CA PRO A 144 -10.38 -9.77 7.17
C PRO A 144 -8.96 -9.35 6.80
N ASN A 145 -8.67 -9.16 5.52
CA ASN A 145 -7.35 -8.79 5.03
C ASN A 145 -7.04 -7.28 5.06
N ILE A 146 -7.98 -6.42 5.50
CA ILE A 146 -7.64 -5.05 5.86
C ILE A 146 -6.94 -5.10 7.21
N VAL A 147 -5.65 -4.82 7.25
CA VAL A 147 -4.78 -4.99 8.43
C VAL A 147 -4.39 -3.68 9.09
N GLY A 148 -4.74 -2.55 8.52
CA GLY A 148 -4.40 -1.25 9.05
C GLY A 148 -5.09 -0.11 8.33
N VAL A 149 -4.91 1.08 8.87
CA VAL A 149 -5.33 2.34 8.27
C VAL A 149 -4.12 3.22 7.98
N PHE A 150 -4.26 4.12 7.02
CA PHE A 150 -3.18 4.94 6.50
C PHE A 150 -3.52 6.42 6.59
N MET A 151 -2.53 7.24 6.94
CA MET A 151 -2.61 8.69 6.86
C MET A 151 -1.53 9.17 5.89
N ASP A 152 -1.97 9.55 4.70
CA ASP A 152 -1.10 10.13 3.69
C ASP A 152 -0.85 11.61 3.97
N ASP A 153 0.29 12.14 3.54
CA ASP A 153 0.69 13.55 3.69
C ASP A 153 0.44 14.15 5.08
N PHE A 154 0.57 13.29 6.12
CA PHE A 154 0.24 13.65 7.50
C PHE A 154 1.12 14.75 8.08
N PHE A 155 2.40 14.78 7.71
CA PHE A 155 3.35 15.79 8.15
C PHE A 155 3.54 16.86 7.08
N SER A 156 3.75 18.11 7.52
CA SER A 156 4.06 19.24 6.63
C SER A 156 5.53 19.64 6.76
N ASP A 157 6.18 19.91 5.63
CA ASP A 157 7.52 20.49 5.54
C ASP A 157 7.50 22.02 5.34
N GLU A 158 6.33 22.62 5.18
CA GLU A 158 6.20 24.05 4.95
C GLU A 158 6.65 24.86 6.18
N PRO A 159 7.51 25.88 5.99
CA PRO A 159 7.91 26.76 7.09
C PRO A 159 6.72 27.49 7.70
N GLY A 160 6.58 27.41 9.03
CA GLY A 160 5.48 28.05 9.77
C GLY A 160 4.16 27.29 9.78
N ALA A 161 4.01 26.23 8.98
CA ALA A 161 2.84 25.38 9.04
C ALA A 161 2.86 24.48 10.29
N LYS A 162 1.68 23.95 10.66
CA LYS A 162 1.58 22.90 11.67
C LYS A 162 2.45 21.70 11.24
N VAL A 163 3.08 21.05 12.23
CA VAL A 163 3.97 19.91 11.97
C VAL A 163 3.22 18.73 11.39
N ALA A 164 1.95 18.56 11.79
CA ALA A 164 1.10 17.46 11.36
C ALA A 164 -0.35 17.95 11.17
N SER A 165 -1.13 17.25 10.39
CA SER A 165 -2.53 17.56 10.10
C SER A 165 -3.44 17.39 11.34
N LEU A 166 -3.07 16.53 12.28
CA LEU A 166 -3.72 16.36 13.58
C LEU A 166 -2.81 16.83 14.72
N THR A 167 -3.41 17.29 15.82
CA THR A 167 -2.71 17.46 17.09
C THR A 167 -2.36 16.12 17.71
N LEU A 168 -1.46 16.08 18.69
CA LEU A 168 -1.14 14.85 19.43
C LEU A 168 -2.37 14.23 20.11
N ASN A 169 -3.26 15.07 20.66
CA ASN A 169 -4.49 14.60 21.31
C ASN A 169 -5.46 13.95 20.30
N GLU A 170 -5.62 14.55 19.14
CA GLU A 170 -6.46 13.98 18.07
C GLU A 170 -5.87 12.67 17.54
N LEU A 171 -4.55 12.61 17.38
CA LEU A 171 -3.88 11.37 16.98
C LEU A 171 -4.01 10.26 18.04
N GLN A 172 -3.93 10.61 19.33
CA GLN A 172 -4.19 9.68 20.44
C GLN A 172 -5.64 9.16 20.40
N ALA A 173 -6.61 10.03 20.08
CA ALA A 173 -8.01 9.62 19.94
C ALA A 173 -8.18 8.63 18.76
N VAL A 174 -7.52 8.85 17.62
CA VAL A 174 -7.50 7.88 16.51
C VAL A 174 -6.91 6.54 16.98
N GLN A 175 -5.78 6.54 17.68
CA GLN A 175 -5.18 5.33 18.22
C GLN A 175 -6.09 4.58 19.19
N GLN A 176 -6.80 5.30 20.06
CA GLN A 176 -7.77 4.69 20.97
C GLN A 176 -8.95 4.06 20.21
N GLN A 177 -9.44 4.75 19.16
CA GLN A 177 -10.49 4.21 18.30
C GLN A 177 -10.05 2.92 17.60
N LEU A 178 -8.81 2.85 17.10
CA LEU A 178 -8.25 1.65 16.49
C LEU A 178 -8.13 0.50 17.50
N LYS A 179 -7.66 0.77 18.73
CA LYS A 179 -7.59 -0.23 19.80
C LYS A 179 -8.96 -0.76 20.22
N GLY A 180 -9.97 0.11 20.24
CA GLY A 180 -11.36 -0.23 20.56
C GLY A 180 -12.13 -0.92 19.44
N HIS A 181 -11.55 -1.06 18.26
CA HIS A 181 -12.23 -1.55 17.06
C HIS A 181 -12.65 -3.05 17.13
N GLY A 182 -12.10 -3.83 18.05
CA GLY A 182 -12.34 -5.27 18.19
C GLY A 182 -11.50 -6.14 17.24
N LYS A 183 -10.82 -5.54 16.27
CA LYS A 183 -9.82 -6.16 15.39
C LYS A 183 -8.58 -5.29 15.44
N LYS A 184 -7.41 -5.93 15.56
CA LYS A 184 -6.15 -5.18 15.50
C LYS A 184 -5.98 -4.53 14.14
N LEU A 185 -5.90 -3.20 14.11
CA LEU A 185 -5.54 -2.40 12.94
C LEU A 185 -4.31 -1.57 13.29
N ASP A 186 -3.26 -1.70 12.50
CA ASP A 186 -2.06 -0.88 12.65
C ASP A 186 -2.30 0.50 12.00
N LEU A 187 -1.73 1.55 12.58
CA LEU A 187 -1.74 2.90 12.03
C LEU A 187 -0.46 3.15 11.24
N TYR A 188 -0.62 3.39 9.95
CA TYR A 188 0.45 3.71 9.01
C TYR A 188 0.48 5.21 8.71
N VAL A 189 1.65 5.76 8.44
CA VAL A 189 1.81 7.17 8.08
C VAL A 189 2.85 7.34 6.97
N THR A 190 2.62 8.32 6.08
CA THR A 190 3.65 8.83 5.17
C THR A 190 4.64 9.72 5.92
N LEU A 191 5.92 9.45 5.76
CA LEU A 191 7.02 10.29 6.22
C LEU A 191 7.99 10.51 5.06
N TYR A 192 8.17 11.76 4.68
CA TYR A 192 9.17 12.14 3.69
C TYR A 192 10.53 12.43 4.33
N THR A 193 11.60 12.10 3.62
CA THR A 193 12.98 12.25 4.14
C THR A 193 13.33 13.68 4.50
N GLN A 194 12.80 14.69 3.79
CA GLN A 194 13.01 16.10 4.11
C GLN A 194 12.40 16.53 5.46
N MET A 195 11.46 15.72 6.01
CA MET A 195 10.82 16.02 7.29
C MET A 195 11.57 15.49 8.51
N LEU A 196 12.65 14.74 8.32
CA LEU A 196 13.41 14.12 9.41
C LEU A 196 14.01 15.12 10.42
N ASN A 197 14.17 16.38 10.01
CA ASN A 197 14.65 17.46 10.89
C ASN A 197 13.53 18.21 11.61
N ARG A 198 12.26 17.83 11.41
CA ARG A 198 11.11 18.43 12.09
C ARG A 198 10.88 17.79 13.47
N PRO A 199 10.19 18.48 14.40
CA PRO A 199 9.89 17.93 15.74
C PRO A 199 8.75 16.90 15.69
N ILE A 200 8.97 15.79 14.98
CA ILE A 200 7.96 14.75 14.70
C ILE A 200 8.02 13.55 15.65
N ALA A 201 9.02 13.48 16.51
CA ALA A 201 9.29 12.29 17.33
C ALA A 201 8.11 11.87 18.22
N GLU A 202 7.39 12.83 18.81
CA GLU A 202 6.24 12.52 19.67
C GLU A 202 5.06 11.95 18.89
N TYR A 203 4.82 12.44 17.67
CA TYR A 203 3.82 11.89 16.76
C TYR A 203 4.18 10.46 16.34
N LEU A 204 5.45 10.25 15.94
CA LEU A 204 5.92 8.94 15.49
C LEU A 204 5.83 7.85 16.57
N ARG A 205 5.86 8.21 17.87
CA ARG A 205 5.63 7.24 18.97
C ARG A 205 4.19 6.70 19.00
N LEU A 206 3.25 7.40 18.39
CA LEU A 206 1.84 7.00 18.29
C LEU A 206 1.55 6.24 16.99
N ILE A 207 2.53 6.05 16.12
CA ILE A 207 2.40 5.39 14.82
C ILE A 207 2.95 3.97 14.92
N ASP A 208 2.22 3.00 14.36
CA ASP A 208 2.64 1.60 14.36
C ASP A 208 3.62 1.31 13.22
N VAL A 209 3.42 1.91 12.04
CA VAL A 209 4.26 1.68 10.86
C VAL A 209 4.53 2.99 10.13
N ILE A 210 5.79 3.28 9.89
CA ILE A 210 6.24 4.44 9.13
C ILE A 210 6.48 4.01 7.68
N THR A 211 5.87 4.68 6.72
CA THR A 211 6.25 4.54 5.30
C THR A 211 7.19 5.69 4.94
N LEU A 212 8.46 5.36 4.71
CA LEU A 212 9.51 6.35 4.44
C LEU A 212 9.69 6.56 2.95
N TRP A 213 9.49 7.79 2.49
CA TRP A 213 9.56 8.16 1.08
C TRP A 213 10.63 9.21 0.82
N THR A 214 11.28 9.10 -0.34
CA THR A 214 12.24 10.11 -0.83
C THR A 214 11.70 10.67 -2.14
N GLY A 215 11.21 11.91 -2.10
CA GLY A 215 10.56 12.55 -3.26
C GLY A 215 11.56 12.98 -4.33
N GLU A 216 12.71 13.55 -3.93
CA GLU A 216 13.70 14.09 -4.86
C GLU A 216 14.67 13.01 -5.31
N THR A 217 14.83 12.86 -6.64
CA THR A 217 15.72 11.85 -7.24
C THR A 217 17.18 11.99 -6.77
N ALA A 218 17.66 13.22 -6.56
CA ALA A 218 19.02 13.48 -6.06
C ALA A 218 19.25 12.90 -4.65
N GLU A 219 18.21 12.85 -3.83
CA GLU A 219 18.26 12.34 -2.45
C GLU A 219 18.16 10.82 -2.34
N ILE A 220 17.85 10.12 -3.43
CA ILE A 220 17.78 8.64 -3.46
C ILE A 220 19.11 8.02 -3.04
N ALA A 221 20.24 8.65 -3.34
CA ALA A 221 21.57 8.18 -2.91
C ALA A 221 21.72 8.10 -1.37
N ASN A 222 20.92 8.88 -0.63
CA ASN A 222 20.98 9.01 0.83
C ASN A 222 20.04 8.01 1.57
N LEU A 223 19.36 7.10 0.88
CA LEU A 223 18.34 6.21 1.47
C LEU A 223 18.83 5.43 2.69
N ASP A 224 20.03 4.86 2.65
CA ASP A 224 20.59 4.12 3.81
C ASP A 224 20.78 5.03 5.03
N ALA A 225 21.26 6.26 4.82
CA ALA A 225 21.43 7.26 5.88
C ALA A 225 20.07 7.74 6.42
N ASN A 226 19.08 7.94 5.55
CA ASN A 226 17.73 8.33 5.92
C ASN A 226 17.03 7.24 6.76
N LEU A 227 17.16 5.97 6.38
CA LEU A 227 16.67 4.84 7.18
C LEU A 227 17.33 4.80 8.57
N ALA A 228 18.64 5.04 8.65
CA ALA A 228 19.35 5.10 9.92
C ALA A 228 18.86 6.27 10.79
N SER A 229 18.56 7.42 10.18
CA SER A 229 18.01 8.59 10.87
C SER A 229 16.65 8.33 11.48
N VAL A 230 15.73 7.67 10.78
CA VAL A 230 14.43 7.26 11.36
C VAL A 230 14.62 6.35 12.57
N LYS A 231 15.51 5.34 12.46
CA LYS A 231 15.80 4.44 13.57
C LYS A 231 16.45 5.14 14.78
N LYS A 232 17.18 6.23 14.54
CA LYS A 232 17.75 7.06 15.61
C LYS A 232 16.66 7.90 16.30
N ILE A 233 15.69 8.43 15.54
CA ILE A 233 14.55 9.21 16.09
C ILE A 233 13.64 8.30 16.89
N ILE A 234 13.26 7.14 16.34
CA ILE A 234 12.37 6.15 16.97
C ILE A 234 13.02 4.76 16.89
N PRO A 235 13.83 4.37 17.88
CA PRO A 235 14.35 3.01 17.98
C PRO A 235 13.21 1.98 18.02
N GLY A 236 13.34 0.90 17.26
CA GLY A 236 12.31 -0.15 17.20
C GLY A 236 11.14 0.15 16.26
N SER A 237 11.11 1.30 15.58
CA SER A 237 10.06 1.62 14.60
C SER A 237 9.97 0.55 13.51
N ARG A 238 8.74 0.23 13.11
CA ARG A 238 8.44 -0.59 11.93
C ARG A 238 8.43 0.33 10.70
N ILE A 239 9.22 -0.01 9.69
CA ILE A 239 9.39 0.84 8.50
C ILE A 239 9.05 0.05 7.24
N LEU A 240 8.27 0.65 6.34
CA LEU A 240 8.19 0.27 4.94
C LEU A 240 8.92 1.33 4.12
N LEU A 241 9.79 0.90 3.19
CA LEU A 241 10.50 1.81 2.30
C LEU A 241 9.67 2.07 1.06
N GLY A 242 9.28 3.31 0.82
CA GLY A 242 8.62 3.76 -0.39
C GLY A 242 9.61 3.94 -1.54
N CYS A 243 9.27 3.41 -2.70
CA CYS A 243 10.03 3.50 -3.94
C CYS A 243 9.16 4.10 -5.03
N TYR A 244 9.46 5.31 -5.45
CA TYR A 244 8.78 5.95 -6.58
C TYR A 244 9.24 5.35 -7.90
N THR A 245 8.31 5.15 -8.82
CA THR A 245 8.57 4.80 -10.22
C THR A 245 8.74 6.03 -11.11
N ALA A 246 8.45 7.19 -10.55
CA ALA A 246 8.57 8.51 -11.17
C ALA A 246 9.56 9.39 -10.42
N GLU A 247 10.20 10.31 -11.11
CA GLU A 247 10.95 11.41 -10.51
C GLU A 247 10.08 12.67 -10.46
N TYR A 248 10.12 13.35 -9.33
CA TYR A 248 9.35 14.55 -9.06
C TYR A 248 10.18 15.81 -9.16
N ASP A 249 9.65 16.82 -9.85
CA ASP A 249 10.24 18.16 -9.90
C ASP A 249 9.12 19.21 -10.02
N LYS A 250 8.93 20.00 -8.95
CA LYS A 250 7.93 21.09 -8.89
C LYS A 250 8.10 22.14 -9.99
N LYS A 251 9.30 22.28 -10.56
CA LYS A 251 9.60 23.29 -11.57
C LYS A 251 9.28 22.85 -12.99
N ARG A 252 8.89 21.59 -13.19
CA ARG A 252 8.57 21.02 -14.51
C ARG A 252 7.07 20.93 -14.75
N THR A 253 6.73 20.86 -16.02
CA THR A 253 5.38 20.46 -16.49
C THR A 253 5.57 19.45 -17.63
N PRO A 254 5.18 18.16 -17.44
CA PRO A 254 4.60 17.56 -16.25
C PRO A 254 5.62 17.50 -15.09
N MET A 255 5.12 17.56 -13.85
CA MET A 255 5.98 17.51 -12.64
C MET A 255 6.62 16.15 -12.43
N TRP A 256 5.96 15.08 -12.90
CA TRP A 256 6.43 13.70 -12.78
C TRP A 256 6.81 13.14 -14.14
N LEU A 257 8.02 12.60 -14.22
CA LEU A 257 8.57 11.88 -15.37
C LEU A 257 9.01 10.47 -14.94
N PRO A 258 9.22 9.54 -15.89
CA PRO A 258 9.76 8.24 -15.57
C PRO A 258 11.05 8.36 -14.76
N LEU A 259 11.13 7.66 -13.63
CA LEU A 259 12.39 7.57 -12.88
C LEU A 259 13.43 6.81 -13.72
N PRO A 260 14.69 7.28 -13.79
CA PRO A 260 15.75 6.55 -14.45
C PRO A 260 15.94 5.15 -13.82
N VAL A 261 16.10 4.12 -14.66
CA VAL A 261 16.29 2.72 -14.20
C VAL A 261 17.40 2.57 -13.15
N PRO A 262 18.58 3.23 -13.26
CA PRO A 262 19.60 3.14 -12.21
C PRO A 262 19.13 3.62 -10.84
N ALA A 263 18.31 4.68 -10.78
CA ALA A 263 17.74 5.17 -9.53
C ALA A 263 16.70 4.20 -8.94
N MET A 264 15.82 3.63 -9.80
CA MET A 264 14.87 2.57 -9.38
C MET A 264 15.61 1.35 -8.84
N LYS A 265 16.66 0.91 -9.55
CA LYS A 265 17.53 -0.19 -9.11
C LYS A 265 18.10 0.09 -7.73
N HIS A 266 18.65 1.29 -7.49
CA HIS A 266 19.22 1.65 -6.21
C HIS A 266 18.18 1.57 -5.07
N GLN A 267 16.97 2.13 -5.24
CA GLN A 267 15.90 2.03 -4.25
C GLN A 267 15.57 0.56 -3.91
N CYS A 268 15.38 -0.27 -4.92
CA CYS A 268 15.06 -1.69 -4.74
C CYS A 268 16.19 -2.45 -4.04
N GLU A 269 17.46 -2.15 -4.36
CA GLU A 269 18.62 -2.80 -3.73
C GLU A 269 18.81 -2.38 -2.27
N VAL A 270 18.62 -1.10 -1.94
CA VAL A 270 18.58 -0.62 -0.55
C VAL A 270 17.46 -1.31 0.22
N GLY A 271 16.26 -1.37 -0.38
CA GLY A 271 15.13 -2.08 0.20
C GLY A 271 15.42 -3.55 0.47
N LEU A 272 15.97 -4.27 -0.52
CA LEU A 272 16.30 -5.69 -0.37
C LEU A 272 17.34 -5.96 0.74
N ARG A 273 18.39 -5.13 0.81
CA ARG A 273 19.35 -5.18 1.93
C ARG A 273 18.65 -4.90 3.26
N GLY A 274 17.81 -3.86 3.30
CA GLY A 274 17.04 -3.49 4.50
C GLY A 274 16.13 -4.60 5.01
N LEU A 275 15.51 -5.38 4.12
CA LEU A 275 14.72 -6.57 4.47
C LEU A 275 15.60 -7.67 5.07
N ARG A 276 16.72 -8.00 4.41
CA ARG A 276 17.68 -9.04 4.87
C ARG A 276 18.27 -8.69 6.24
N ASP A 277 18.61 -7.44 6.44
CA ASP A 277 19.19 -6.93 7.69
C ASP A 277 18.13 -6.63 8.75
N ARG A 278 16.84 -6.87 8.46
CA ARG A 278 15.69 -6.57 9.33
C ARG A 278 15.61 -5.08 9.75
N ARG A 279 16.14 -4.20 8.94
CA ARG A 279 16.03 -2.74 9.14
C ARG A 279 14.67 -2.20 8.73
N ILE A 280 14.01 -2.87 7.77
CA ILE A 280 12.66 -2.56 7.31
C ILE A 280 11.78 -3.82 7.26
N GLU A 281 10.46 -3.64 7.26
CA GLU A 281 9.49 -4.74 7.19
C GLU A 281 8.92 -4.96 5.78
N GLY A 282 9.09 -4.01 4.89
CA GLY A 282 8.59 -4.13 3.51
C GLY A 282 9.09 -3.03 2.60
N ILE A 283 8.80 -3.19 1.31
CA ILE A 283 9.08 -2.25 0.24
C ILE A 283 7.76 -1.92 -0.44
N ILE A 284 7.47 -0.65 -0.64
CA ILE A 284 6.28 -0.16 -1.32
C ILE A 284 6.70 0.37 -2.69
N ILE A 285 6.05 -0.08 -3.75
CA ILE A 285 6.23 0.46 -5.11
C ILE A 285 5.05 1.37 -5.40
N TYR A 286 5.33 2.59 -5.86
CA TYR A 286 4.29 3.53 -6.28
C TYR A 286 3.64 3.06 -7.59
N GLY A 287 2.33 2.74 -7.54
CA GLY A 287 1.68 1.88 -8.52
C GLY A 287 0.82 2.56 -9.58
N ASN A 288 0.70 3.91 -9.57
CA ASN A 288 -0.30 4.60 -10.36
C ASN A 288 0.02 4.74 -11.87
N PHE A 289 1.23 4.34 -12.32
CA PHE A 289 1.72 4.65 -13.68
C PHE A 289 2.15 3.42 -14.47
N PHE A 290 1.78 2.24 -14.05
CA PHE A 290 2.34 1.00 -14.62
C PHE A 290 1.96 0.78 -16.08
N ASP A 291 0.81 1.27 -16.51
CA ASP A 291 0.34 1.19 -17.90
C ASP A 291 0.88 2.32 -18.83
N LEU A 292 1.74 3.19 -18.30
CA LEU A 292 2.34 4.26 -19.11
C LEU A 292 3.58 3.83 -19.91
N GLY A 293 4.01 2.56 -19.76
CA GLY A 293 5.13 1.98 -20.51
C GLY A 293 6.50 2.52 -20.10
N TRP A 294 6.70 2.76 -18.80
CA TRP A 294 7.98 3.28 -18.28
C TRP A 294 8.99 2.17 -18.00
N ASP A 295 10.23 2.36 -18.44
CA ASP A 295 11.31 1.39 -18.25
C ASP A 295 11.56 1.06 -16.78
N SER A 296 11.41 2.04 -15.87
CA SER A 296 11.50 1.83 -14.42
C SER A 296 10.49 0.82 -13.90
N VAL A 297 9.27 0.82 -14.46
CA VAL A 297 8.19 -0.11 -14.09
C VAL A 297 8.48 -1.50 -14.61
N GLU A 298 8.87 -1.64 -15.89
CA GLU A 298 9.22 -2.95 -16.47
C GLU A 298 10.41 -3.57 -15.76
N TRP A 299 11.45 -2.77 -15.49
CA TRP A 299 12.60 -3.22 -14.72
C TRP A 299 12.19 -3.71 -13.32
N THR A 300 11.29 -2.98 -12.64
CA THR A 300 10.81 -3.35 -11.30
C THR A 300 10.06 -4.68 -11.34
N ARG A 301 9.21 -4.88 -12.34
CA ARG A 301 8.48 -6.14 -12.53
C ARG A 301 9.43 -7.33 -12.71
N GLU A 302 10.47 -7.18 -13.53
CA GLU A 302 11.47 -8.21 -13.71
C GLU A 302 12.31 -8.42 -12.43
N TRP A 303 12.60 -7.36 -11.67
CA TRP A 303 13.24 -7.45 -10.38
C TRP A 303 12.39 -8.26 -9.38
N VAL A 304 11.09 -7.96 -9.27
CA VAL A 304 10.15 -8.72 -8.41
C VAL A 304 10.12 -10.20 -8.78
N ARG A 305 10.11 -10.54 -10.08
CA ARG A 305 10.16 -11.94 -10.55
C ARG A 305 11.44 -12.63 -10.08
N ARG A 306 12.58 -11.96 -10.21
CA ARG A 306 13.89 -12.50 -9.88
C ARG A 306 14.11 -12.72 -8.40
N VAL A 307 13.67 -11.77 -7.55
CA VAL A 307 13.96 -11.81 -6.10
C VAL A 307 12.79 -12.26 -5.24
N GLY A 308 11.58 -12.28 -5.79
CA GLY A 308 10.35 -12.47 -5.02
C GLY A 308 10.33 -13.74 -4.18
N GLU A 309 10.83 -14.83 -4.68
CA GLU A 309 10.84 -16.13 -3.99
C GLU A 309 12.05 -16.31 -3.04
N THR A 310 12.93 -15.31 -2.93
CA THR A 310 14.04 -15.33 -1.98
C THR A 310 13.51 -15.34 -0.55
N LYS A 311 13.93 -16.30 0.26
CA LYS A 311 13.58 -16.38 1.69
C LYS A 311 14.33 -15.32 2.50
N LEU A 312 13.66 -14.77 3.50
CA LEU A 312 14.17 -13.75 4.43
C LEU A 312 14.42 -14.33 5.82
#